data_21455ced067df5f9afab10fb7e761077
#
_entry.id   21455ced067df5f9afab10fb7e761077
#
_cell.length_a   1.000
_cell.length_b   1.000
_cell.length_c   1.000
_cell.angle_alpha   90.00
_cell.angle_beta   90.00
_cell.angle_gamma   90.00
#
_symmetry.space_group_name_H-M   'P 1'
#
loop_
_entity.id
_entity.type
_entity.pdbx_description
1 polymer ?
#
loop_
_entity_poly.entity_id
_entity_poly.type
_entity_poly.pdbx_seq_one_letter_code
_entity_poly.pdbx_strand_id
1 'polypeptide(L)'
;MKTTTLKITAFLFSLIIIATTFSSCAKPEDTIGIIKVVNSSGQAMSGVTVVLNQTNTEPGTVPIDNLSQDKKTDANGKATFSYRYEAILDVSVSKTSGNDTYSGSGVIRLLRGKTEQITVEAVKQ
;
A
#
# COMPACT_ATOMS: atom_id res chain seq x y z
N MET A 1 -21.20 -59.93 3.39
CA MET A 1 -20.20 -59.10 4.09
C MET A 1 -19.15 -58.51 3.15
N LYS A 2 -18.80 -59.08 2.04
CA LYS A 2 -17.80 -58.54 1.08
C LYS A 2 -18.23 -57.27 0.35
N THR A 3 -19.50 -57.03 0.14
CA THR A 3 -20.03 -55.86 -0.61
C THR A 3 -20.11 -54.60 0.21
N THR A 4 -20.24 -54.69 1.55
CA THR A 4 -20.33 -53.53 2.44
C THR A 4 -18.97 -52.88 2.70
N THR A 5 -17.92 -53.68 2.84
CA THR A 5 -16.54 -53.20 2.98
C THR A 5 -16.05 -52.48 1.73
N LEU A 6 -16.40 -52.95 0.52
CA LEU A 6 -16.03 -52.34 -0.72
C LEU A 6 -16.73 -50.97 -0.93
N LYS A 7 -17.96 -50.82 -0.46
CA LYS A 7 -18.70 -49.54 -0.51
C LYS A 7 -18.13 -48.49 0.45
N ILE A 8 -17.68 -48.92 1.62
CA ILE A 8 -17.08 -48.02 2.63
C ILE A 8 -15.71 -47.52 2.14
N THR A 9 -14.90 -48.40 1.55
CA THR A 9 -13.58 -48.01 1.01
C THR A 9 -13.72 -47.06 -0.19
N ALA A 10 -14.71 -47.27 -1.07
CA ALA A 10 -14.98 -46.37 -2.19
C ALA A 10 -15.45 -44.99 -1.71
N PHE A 11 -16.25 -44.94 -0.64
CA PHE A 11 -16.75 -43.69 -0.05
C PHE A 11 -15.63 -42.90 0.64
N LEU A 12 -14.74 -43.57 1.38
CA LEU A 12 -13.55 -42.95 1.99
C LEU A 12 -12.57 -42.43 0.95
N PHE A 13 -12.37 -43.15 -0.17
CA PHE A 13 -11.48 -42.70 -1.25
C PHE A 13 -12.04 -41.46 -1.97
N SER A 14 -13.37 -41.39 -2.15
CA SER A 14 -14.06 -40.23 -2.73
C SER A 14 -13.94 -38.98 -1.83
N LEU A 15 -13.97 -39.15 -0.50
CA LEU A 15 -13.86 -38.04 0.44
C LEU A 15 -12.46 -37.42 0.47
N ILE A 16 -11.40 -38.22 0.25
CA ILE A 16 -10.01 -37.75 0.21
C ILE A 16 -9.74 -36.91 -1.02
N ILE A 17 -10.36 -37.22 -2.17
CA ILE A 17 -10.17 -36.48 -3.42
C ILE A 17 -10.78 -35.06 -3.34
N ILE A 18 -11.86 -34.87 -2.57
CA ILE A 18 -12.51 -33.56 -2.41
C ILE A 18 -11.68 -32.61 -1.55
N ALA A 19 -10.85 -33.13 -0.64
CA ALA A 19 -10.04 -32.33 0.28
C ALA A 19 -8.82 -31.65 -0.38
N THR A 20 -8.42 -32.05 -1.60
CA THR A 20 -7.21 -31.55 -2.26
C THR A 20 -7.45 -30.40 -3.23
N THR A 21 -8.70 -29.98 -3.45
CA THR A 21 -9.04 -28.95 -4.44
C THR A 21 -9.09 -27.51 -3.90
N PHE A 22 -8.84 -27.29 -2.61
CA PHE A 22 -8.67 -25.95 -2.07
C PHE A 22 -7.23 -25.46 -2.21
N SER A 23 -6.68 -25.51 -3.41
CA SER A 23 -5.53 -24.67 -3.75
C SER A 23 -6.06 -23.24 -3.86
N SER A 24 -6.11 -22.56 -2.72
CA SER A 24 -6.38 -21.13 -2.66
C SER A 24 -5.27 -20.43 -3.45
N CYS A 25 -5.58 -19.97 -4.64
CA CYS A 25 -4.78 -19.01 -5.36
C CYS A 25 -4.82 -17.73 -4.51
N ALA A 26 -3.83 -17.54 -3.63
CA ALA A 26 -3.70 -16.33 -2.85
C ALA A 26 -3.56 -15.17 -3.85
N LYS A 27 -4.59 -14.32 -3.91
CA LYS A 27 -4.53 -13.08 -4.68
C LYS A 27 -3.33 -12.28 -4.16
N PRO A 28 -2.42 -11.81 -5.03
CA PRO A 28 -1.33 -10.98 -4.57
C PRO A 28 -1.89 -9.77 -3.82
N GLU A 29 -1.47 -9.59 -2.57
CA GLU A 29 -1.88 -8.44 -1.76
C GLU A 29 -1.24 -7.18 -2.32
N ASP A 30 -2.03 -6.10 -2.37
CA ASP A 30 -1.54 -4.79 -2.77
C ASP A 30 -0.55 -4.24 -1.72
N THR A 31 0.47 -3.57 -2.20
CA THR A 31 1.42 -2.81 -1.38
C THR A 31 0.84 -1.43 -1.14
N ILE A 32 0.53 -1.10 0.11
CA ILE A 32 -0.18 0.14 0.46
C ILE A 32 0.76 1.10 1.19
N GLY A 33 0.82 2.34 0.72
CA GLY A 33 1.47 3.46 1.39
C GLY A 33 0.45 4.46 1.91
N ILE A 34 0.52 4.81 3.19
CA ILE A 34 -0.32 5.82 3.82
C ILE A 34 0.56 6.98 4.27
N ILE A 35 0.28 8.17 3.76
CA ILE A 35 0.93 9.39 4.18
C ILE A 35 -0.02 10.18 5.05
N LYS A 36 0.30 10.36 6.33
CA LYS A 36 -0.41 11.24 7.24
C LYS A 36 0.29 12.58 7.30
N VAL A 37 -0.44 13.66 7.03
CA VAL A 37 0.10 15.02 7.08
C VAL A 37 -0.45 15.75 8.30
N VAL A 38 0.46 16.35 9.05
CA VAL A 38 0.14 17.14 10.25
C VAL A 38 0.77 18.53 10.15
N ASN A 39 0.22 19.49 10.87
CA ASN A 39 0.87 20.80 11.07
C ASN A 39 1.90 20.73 12.22
N SER A 40 2.58 21.85 12.48
CA SER A 40 3.57 21.97 13.56
C SER A 40 3.00 21.73 14.97
N SER A 41 1.68 21.76 15.13
CA SER A 41 0.99 21.42 16.39
C SER A 41 0.58 19.94 16.45
N GLY A 42 0.92 19.12 15.44
CA GLY A 42 0.56 17.71 15.36
C GLY A 42 -0.89 17.44 14.93
N GLN A 43 -1.63 18.46 14.50
CA GLN A 43 -3.00 18.32 14.03
C GLN A 43 -3.04 17.87 12.58
N ALA A 44 -3.98 16.96 12.26
CA ALA A 44 -4.16 16.45 10.91
C ALA A 44 -4.56 17.56 9.92
N MET A 45 -3.93 17.58 8.75
CA MET A 45 -4.19 18.56 7.70
C MET A 45 -4.89 17.90 6.52
N SER A 46 -6.14 18.28 6.25
CA SER A 46 -6.90 17.85 5.08
C SER A 46 -6.62 18.71 3.85
N GLY A 47 -6.84 18.14 2.65
CA GLY A 47 -6.69 18.84 1.38
C GLY A 47 -5.26 19.23 1.04
N VAL A 48 -4.27 18.59 1.66
CA VAL A 48 -2.84 18.74 1.33
C VAL A 48 -2.53 17.86 0.12
N THR A 49 -1.88 18.40 -0.90
CA THR A 49 -1.39 17.63 -2.03
C THR A 49 -0.16 16.84 -1.58
N VAL A 50 -0.22 15.53 -1.73
CA VAL A 50 0.86 14.59 -1.44
C VAL A 50 1.33 14.01 -2.76
N VAL A 51 2.61 14.15 -3.07
CA VAL A 51 3.25 13.59 -4.25
C VAL A 51 4.26 12.54 -3.81
N LEU A 52 4.13 11.34 -4.33
CA LEU A 52 5.13 10.28 -4.20
C LEU A 52 5.92 10.20 -5.49
N ASN A 53 7.24 10.23 -5.40
CA ASN A 53 8.13 10.22 -6.54
C ASN A 53 9.38 9.39 -6.26
N GLN A 54 9.97 8.82 -7.29
CA GLN A 54 11.27 8.16 -7.20
C GLN A 54 12.32 9.09 -7.78
N THR A 55 13.00 9.84 -6.91
CA THR A 55 14.01 10.83 -7.32
C THR A 55 15.42 10.25 -7.36
N ASN A 56 15.69 9.22 -6.56
CA ASN A 56 17.00 8.58 -6.46
C ASN A 56 17.04 7.30 -7.30
N THR A 57 17.23 7.44 -8.61
CA THR A 57 17.67 6.33 -9.43
C THR A 57 19.19 6.29 -9.41
N GLU A 58 19.78 5.22 -8.86
CA GLU A 58 21.21 4.97 -9.03
C GLU A 58 21.58 4.92 -10.52
N PRO A 59 22.78 5.39 -10.93
CA PRO A 59 23.23 5.30 -12.30
C PRO A 59 23.14 3.86 -12.81
N GLY A 60 22.33 3.62 -13.84
CA GLY A 60 22.08 2.28 -14.40
C GLY A 60 20.75 1.64 -13.99
N THR A 61 19.97 2.26 -13.11
CA THR A 61 18.62 1.82 -12.80
C THR A 61 17.63 2.44 -13.78
N VAL A 62 16.84 1.61 -14.45
CA VAL A 62 15.75 2.11 -15.32
C VAL A 62 14.65 2.66 -14.43
N PRO A 63 14.23 3.92 -14.59
CA PRO A 63 13.06 4.42 -13.88
C PRO A 63 11.85 3.54 -14.23
N ILE A 64 11.16 3.06 -13.20
CA ILE A 64 9.90 2.33 -13.44
C ILE A 64 8.85 3.39 -13.76
N ASP A 65 8.41 3.42 -15.02
CA ASP A 65 7.33 4.30 -15.44
C ASP A 65 6.09 4.11 -14.55
N ASN A 66 5.48 5.23 -14.14
CA ASN A 66 4.27 5.32 -13.31
C ASN A 66 4.43 5.02 -11.81
N LEU A 67 5.63 5.15 -11.22
CA LEU A 67 5.75 5.17 -9.77
C LEU A 67 5.34 6.51 -9.15
N SER A 68 5.36 7.59 -9.92
CA SER A 68 4.88 8.90 -9.45
C SER A 68 3.36 8.91 -9.35
N GLN A 69 2.84 9.21 -8.18
CA GLN A 69 1.41 9.39 -7.93
C GLN A 69 1.20 10.61 -7.04
N ASP A 70 0.09 11.32 -7.26
CA ASP A 70 -0.34 12.41 -6.40
C ASP A 70 -1.77 12.19 -5.89
N LYS A 71 -2.02 12.59 -4.67
CA LYS A 71 -3.35 12.58 -4.03
C LYS A 71 -3.46 13.68 -2.99
N LYS A 72 -4.70 14.07 -2.70
CA LYS A 72 -4.97 14.98 -1.58
C LYS A 72 -5.33 14.20 -0.32
N THR A 73 -4.92 14.73 0.84
CA THR A 73 -5.28 14.16 2.13
C THR A 73 -6.78 14.31 2.39
N ASP A 74 -7.35 13.30 3.04
CA ASP A 74 -8.73 13.28 3.51
C ASP A 74 -8.95 14.13 4.79
N ALA A 75 -10.14 14.06 5.38
CA ALA A 75 -10.48 14.77 6.62
C ALA A 75 -9.60 14.36 7.82
N ASN A 76 -9.00 13.18 7.79
CA ASN A 76 -8.07 12.68 8.82
C ASN A 76 -6.60 13.01 8.51
N GLY A 77 -6.35 13.78 7.47
CA GLY A 77 -5.00 14.14 7.02
C GLY A 77 -4.25 12.97 6.35
N LYS A 78 -4.95 11.98 5.81
CA LYS A 78 -4.34 10.79 5.20
C LYS A 78 -4.52 10.77 3.70
N ALA A 79 -3.47 10.39 2.97
CA ALA A 79 -3.50 10.03 1.56
C ALA A 79 -3.02 8.59 1.42
N THR A 80 -3.81 7.74 0.75
CA THR A 80 -3.52 6.30 0.59
C THR A 80 -3.18 6.01 -0.87
N PHE A 81 -2.05 5.32 -1.07
CA PHE A 81 -1.51 4.94 -2.36
C PHE A 81 -1.40 3.42 -2.46
N SER A 82 -1.66 2.87 -3.65
CA SER A 82 -1.54 1.44 -3.92
C SER A 82 -0.51 1.21 -5.02
N TYR A 83 0.39 0.25 -4.78
CA TYR A 83 1.43 -0.17 -5.68
C TYR A 83 1.46 -1.69 -5.82
N ARG A 84 2.01 -2.19 -6.92
CA ARG A 84 2.19 -3.63 -7.13
C ARG A 84 3.52 -4.16 -6.59
N TYR A 85 4.48 -3.28 -6.42
CA TYR A 85 5.86 -3.63 -6.09
C TYR A 85 6.32 -2.89 -4.84
N GLU A 86 7.34 -3.41 -4.21
CA GLU A 86 8.09 -2.69 -3.18
C GLU A 86 8.86 -1.54 -3.82
N ALA A 87 8.99 -0.43 -3.10
CA ALA A 87 9.71 0.75 -3.55
C ALA A 87 10.14 1.62 -2.38
N ILE A 88 11.17 2.44 -2.60
CA ILE A 88 11.51 3.57 -1.74
C ILE A 88 11.15 4.82 -2.52
N LEU A 89 10.25 5.64 -1.97
CA LEU A 89 9.71 6.81 -2.63
C LEU A 89 9.93 8.06 -1.78
N ASP A 90 10.30 9.14 -2.45
CA ASP A 90 10.31 10.46 -1.85
C ASP A 90 8.87 10.98 -1.76
N VAL A 91 8.57 11.59 -0.64
CA VAL A 91 7.26 12.17 -0.33
C VAL A 91 7.41 13.67 -0.27
N SER A 92 6.64 14.39 -1.07
CA SER A 92 6.50 15.84 -0.99
C SER A 92 5.07 16.20 -0.69
N VAL A 93 4.87 17.11 0.27
CA VAL A 93 3.55 17.60 0.63
C VAL A 93 3.50 19.11 0.46
N SER A 94 2.38 19.61 -0.08
CA SER A 94 2.17 21.04 -0.27
C SER A 94 0.71 21.43 -0.15
N LYS A 95 0.46 22.60 0.42
CA LYS A 95 -0.88 23.21 0.51
C LYS A 95 -0.75 24.71 0.51
N THR A 96 -1.57 25.39 -0.30
CA THR A 96 -1.76 26.83 -0.23
C THR A 96 -3.14 27.13 0.32
N SER A 97 -3.22 27.98 1.32
CA SER A 97 -4.46 28.42 1.95
C SER A 97 -4.42 29.94 2.15
N GLY A 98 -5.14 30.67 1.30
CA GLY A 98 -5.02 32.13 1.22
C GLY A 98 -3.62 32.55 0.79
N ASN A 99 -2.94 33.34 1.61
CA ASN A 99 -1.55 33.78 1.38
C ASN A 99 -0.50 32.86 2.00
N ASP A 100 -0.92 31.82 2.71
CA ASP A 100 -0.02 30.91 3.42
C ASP A 100 0.27 29.67 2.59
N THR A 101 1.54 29.33 2.47
CA THR A 101 2.01 28.09 1.84
C THR A 101 2.61 27.19 2.90
N TYR A 102 2.20 25.94 2.89
CA TYR A 102 2.72 24.88 3.76
C TYR A 102 3.43 23.84 2.90
N SER A 103 4.58 23.38 3.34
CA SER A 103 5.33 22.34 2.65
C SER A 103 6.05 21.42 3.63
N GLY A 104 6.33 20.22 3.19
CA GLY A 104 7.06 19.22 3.95
C GLY A 104 7.56 18.10 3.02
N SER A 105 8.48 17.29 3.53
CA SER A 105 9.03 16.16 2.79
C SER A 105 9.33 14.99 3.71
N GLY A 106 9.44 13.80 3.12
CA GLY A 106 9.78 12.58 3.82
C GLY A 106 10.14 11.48 2.84
N VAL A 107 10.40 10.28 3.34
CA VAL A 107 10.66 9.08 2.54
C VAL A 107 9.82 7.95 3.08
N ILE A 108 9.16 7.20 2.19
CA ILE A 108 8.44 5.99 2.56
C ILE A 108 9.09 4.78 1.90
N ARG A 109 9.26 3.71 2.68
CA ARG A 109 9.67 2.40 2.19
C ARG A 109 8.46 1.49 2.14
N LEU A 110 8.05 1.12 0.95
CA LEU A 110 6.95 0.20 0.69
C LEU A 110 7.47 -1.23 0.63
N LEU A 111 6.87 -2.12 1.41
CA LEU A 111 7.18 -3.55 1.41
C LEU A 111 6.04 -4.29 0.73
N ARG A 112 6.39 -5.24 -0.14
CA ARG A 112 5.42 -6.01 -0.94
C ARG A 112 4.33 -6.64 -0.07
N GLY A 113 3.08 -6.40 -0.44
CA GLY A 113 1.91 -6.97 0.23
C GLY A 113 1.69 -6.44 1.64
N LYS A 114 2.31 -5.31 2.02
CA LYS A 114 2.15 -4.70 3.35
C LYS A 114 1.61 -3.29 3.25
N THR A 115 1.03 -2.84 4.36
CA THR A 115 0.62 -1.46 4.54
C THR A 115 1.67 -0.75 5.39
N GLU A 116 2.30 0.26 4.83
CA GLU A 116 3.28 1.11 5.51
C GLU A 116 2.71 2.51 5.67
N GLN A 117 2.97 3.15 6.82
CA GLN A 117 2.51 4.51 7.10
C GLN A 117 3.66 5.37 7.63
N ILE A 118 3.74 6.59 7.09
CA ILE A 118 4.60 7.64 7.66
C ILE A 118 3.77 8.88 8.00
N THR A 119 4.31 9.71 8.88
CA THR A 119 3.76 11.04 9.19
C THR A 119 4.74 12.10 8.68
N VAL A 120 4.21 13.06 7.91
CA VAL A 120 4.97 14.21 7.39
C VAL A 120 4.41 15.48 8.00
N GLU A 121 5.28 16.30 8.56
CA GLU A 121 4.92 17.63 9.04
C GLU A 121 4.96 18.63 7.88
N ALA A 122 3.87 19.36 7.69
CA ALA A 122 3.82 20.48 6.75
C ALA A 122 3.99 21.79 7.54
N VAL A 123 5.09 22.45 7.27
CA VAL A 123 5.49 23.70 7.93
C VAL A 123 5.12 24.89 7.04
N LYS A 124 4.64 25.96 7.66
CA LYS A 124 4.39 27.24 6.96
C LYS A 124 5.71 27.82 6.47
N GLN A 125 5.73 28.22 5.20
CA GLN A 125 6.85 28.88 4.53
C GLN A 125 6.77 30.39 4.69
#